data_cc44679a73684cafadbf81f288fc8dfc
#
_entry.id   cc44679a73684cafadbf81f288fc8dfc
#
_cell.length_a   1.000
_cell.length_b   1.000
_cell.length_c   1.000
_cell.angle_alpha   90.00
_cell.angle_beta   90.00
_cell.angle_gamma   90.00
#
_symmetry.space_group_name_H-M   'P 1'
#
loop_
_entity.id
_entity.type
_entity.pdbx_description
1 polymer ?
#
loop_
_entity_poly.entity_id
_entity_poly.type
_entity_poly.pdbx_seq_one_letter_code
_entity_poly.pdbx_strand_id
1 'polypeptide(L)'
;MGDLKKSGTRETRRDVPYHPAAETSVLGGLMLDNDRWDEIAPLLKSTDFYLSVNQAIFRETERLVSAGMPIDLITLSESLERRGMLERCGGFAYLAELSKNTPSAANIVAYAEIVRECSRARKLMRLGSGIYQQAALLQPSDGKGISTLRQVTDALVEQSEKELFELAQQNISQACLSITAQVSDVLTWLESVSGGTGVTGVPTGFAELDAKTCGWQNGDLILIGARPSMGKTAQAITHA
;
A
#
# COMPACT_ATOMS: atom_id res chain seq x y z
N MET A 1 50.08 5.12 -29.98
CA MET A 1 49.97 5.54 -28.57
C MET A 1 48.64 6.25 -28.43
N GLY A 2 47.64 5.56 -28.06
CA GLY A 2 46.25 6.05 -27.90
C GLY A 2 45.77 5.79 -26.48
N ASP A 3 45.52 6.85 -25.76
CA ASP A 3 45.02 6.85 -24.39
C ASP A 3 43.61 6.26 -24.34
N LEU A 4 43.50 5.08 -23.78
CA LEU A 4 42.23 4.48 -23.35
C LEU A 4 41.75 5.23 -22.07
N LYS A 5 40.89 6.24 -22.27
CA LYS A 5 40.09 6.83 -21.20
C LYS A 5 39.25 5.75 -20.55
N LYS A 6 39.62 5.33 -19.35
CA LYS A 6 38.76 4.60 -18.44
C LYS A 6 37.57 5.50 -18.08
N SER A 7 36.43 5.25 -18.71
CA SER A 7 35.16 5.81 -18.22
C SER A 7 34.81 5.05 -16.93
N GLY A 8 35.19 5.62 -15.81
CA GLY A 8 34.73 5.16 -14.50
C GLY A 8 33.23 5.40 -14.43
N THR A 9 32.48 4.32 -14.49
CA THR A 9 31.07 4.29 -14.15
C THR A 9 30.95 4.78 -12.70
N ARG A 10 30.60 6.07 -12.52
CA ARG A 10 30.14 6.55 -11.22
C ARG A 10 28.89 5.72 -10.90
N GLU A 11 29.04 4.75 -10.03
CA GLU A 11 27.90 4.20 -9.29
C GLU A 11 27.25 5.38 -8.57
N THR A 12 26.21 5.92 -9.18
CA THR A 12 25.32 6.86 -8.49
C THR A 12 24.79 6.12 -7.28
N ARG A 13 25.28 6.46 -6.10
CA ARG A 13 24.63 6.12 -4.83
C ARG A 13 23.17 6.52 -5.01
N ARG A 14 22.31 5.55 -5.24
CA ARG A 14 20.87 5.80 -5.36
C ARG A 14 20.41 6.18 -3.97
N ASP A 15 20.16 7.47 -3.79
CA ASP A 15 19.61 7.96 -2.53
C ASP A 15 18.28 7.26 -2.29
N VAL A 16 18.11 6.75 -1.06
CA VAL A 16 16.87 6.09 -0.64
C VAL A 16 15.74 7.12 -0.71
N PRO A 17 14.59 6.81 -1.33
CA PRO A 17 13.47 7.75 -1.41
C PRO A 17 13.04 8.25 -0.04
N TYR A 18 13.19 9.57 0.18
CA TYR A 18 12.96 10.23 1.45
C TYR A 18 12.64 11.71 1.23
N HIS A 19 11.67 12.24 1.95
CA HIS A 19 11.29 13.64 1.86
C HIS A 19 11.21 14.26 3.26
N PRO A 20 12.32 14.85 3.78
CA PRO A 20 12.39 15.34 5.17
C PRO A 20 11.32 16.36 5.50
N ALA A 21 11.13 17.34 4.62
CA ALA A 21 10.14 18.39 4.85
C ALA A 21 8.69 17.87 4.92
N ALA A 22 8.34 16.82 4.15
CA ALA A 22 7.02 16.22 4.25
C ALA A 22 6.82 15.50 5.58
N GLU A 23 7.82 14.71 6.03
CA GLU A 23 7.74 14.02 7.32
C GLU A 23 7.57 14.99 8.48
N THR A 24 8.38 16.07 8.52
CA THR A 24 8.30 17.09 9.57
C THR A 24 6.99 17.84 9.53
N SER A 25 6.47 18.16 8.32
CA SER A 25 5.20 18.86 8.16
C SER A 25 3.99 18.02 8.57
N VAL A 26 4.03 16.70 8.39
CA VAL A 26 2.96 15.81 8.90
C VAL A 26 2.95 15.84 10.43
N LEU A 27 4.09 15.65 11.07
CA LEU A 27 4.18 15.64 12.54
C LEU A 27 3.81 16.98 13.15
N GLY A 28 4.36 18.07 12.60
CA GLY A 28 4.03 19.41 13.06
C GLY A 28 2.58 19.81 12.79
N GLY A 29 2.01 19.39 11.67
CA GLY A 29 0.60 19.61 11.32
C GLY A 29 -0.36 18.94 12.32
N LEU A 30 -0.06 17.73 12.77
CA LEU A 30 -0.84 17.02 13.79
C LEU A 30 -0.76 17.73 15.16
N MET A 31 0.37 18.39 15.49
CA MET A 31 0.49 19.19 16.71
C MET A 31 -0.29 20.51 16.64
N LEU A 32 -0.51 21.04 15.43
CA LEU A 32 -1.25 22.29 15.22
C LEU A 32 -2.76 22.07 15.13
N ASP A 33 -3.17 20.94 14.57
CA ASP A 33 -4.56 20.59 14.34
C ASP A 33 -4.77 19.08 14.54
N ASN A 34 -5.29 18.73 15.71
CA ASN A 34 -5.49 17.34 16.11
C ASN A 34 -6.64 16.66 15.33
N ASP A 35 -7.63 17.44 14.84
CA ASP A 35 -8.77 16.89 14.10
C ASP A 35 -8.34 16.26 12.77
N ARG A 36 -7.17 16.63 12.27
CA ARG A 36 -6.57 16.02 11.08
C ARG A 36 -6.08 14.58 11.28
N TRP A 37 -6.06 14.10 12.52
CA TRP A 37 -5.67 12.73 12.80
C TRP A 37 -6.50 11.70 12.02
N ASP A 38 -7.81 11.90 11.97
CA ASP A 38 -8.73 10.97 11.30
C ASP A 38 -8.48 10.87 9.78
N GLU A 39 -7.92 11.94 9.18
CA GLU A 39 -7.52 11.94 7.78
C GLU A 39 -6.16 11.24 7.58
N ILE A 40 -5.25 11.30 8.55
CA ILE A 40 -3.86 10.81 8.45
C ILE A 40 -3.73 9.35 8.91
N ALA A 41 -4.44 8.94 9.96
CA ALA A 41 -4.36 7.60 10.52
C ALA A 41 -4.61 6.45 9.50
N PRO A 42 -5.56 6.56 8.55
CA PRO A 42 -5.72 5.56 7.51
C PRO A 42 -4.63 5.60 6.43
N LEU A 43 -3.92 6.72 6.27
CA LEU A 43 -2.93 6.92 5.20
C LEU A 43 -1.53 6.47 5.61
N LEU A 44 -1.13 6.69 6.86
CA LEU A 44 0.23 6.49 7.35
C LEU A 44 0.29 5.58 8.57
N LYS A 45 1.38 4.82 8.62
CA LYS A 45 1.83 4.07 9.80
C LYS A 45 3.16 4.62 10.26
N SER A 46 3.51 4.42 11.53
CA SER A 46 4.82 4.84 12.05
C SER A 46 6.00 4.30 11.23
N THR A 47 5.86 3.12 10.64
CA THR A 47 6.89 2.49 9.80
C THR A 47 7.08 3.16 8.43
N ASP A 48 6.18 4.05 8.03
CA ASP A 48 6.27 4.75 6.74
C ASP A 48 7.22 5.95 6.78
N PHE A 49 7.55 6.44 7.96
CA PHE A 49 8.59 7.45 8.14
C PHE A 49 9.99 6.85 7.93
N TYR A 50 10.89 7.63 7.36
CA TYR A 50 12.27 7.21 7.13
C TYR A 50 13.13 7.34 8.38
N LEU A 51 13.04 8.51 9.05
CA LEU A 51 13.80 8.75 10.27
C LEU A 51 13.19 8.00 11.45
N SER A 52 14.02 7.24 12.15
CA SER A 52 13.61 6.51 13.36
C SER A 52 13.06 7.41 14.45
N VAL A 53 13.55 8.66 14.49
CA VAL A 53 13.03 9.72 15.37
C VAL A 53 11.57 10.01 15.03
N ASN A 54 11.26 10.27 13.77
CA ASN A 54 9.90 10.56 13.31
C ASN A 54 8.96 9.36 13.49
N GLN A 55 9.48 8.14 13.29
CA GLN A 55 8.73 6.90 13.60
C GLN A 55 8.33 6.83 15.07
N ALA A 56 9.24 7.18 15.98
CA ALA A 56 8.99 7.14 17.41
C ALA A 56 7.99 8.23 17.83
N ILE A 57 8.10 9.43 17.28
CA ILE A 57 7.20 10.55 17.53
C ILE A 57 5.79 10.19 17.03
N PHE A 58 5.65 9.69 15.79
CA PHE A 58 4.35 9.32 15.26
C PHE A 58 3.68 8.19 16.05
N ARG A 59 4.44 7.18 16.48
CA ARG A 59 3.92 6.11 17.35
C ARG A 59 3.45 6.63 18.70
N GLU A 60 4.10 7.62 19.25
CA GLU A 60 3.68 8.23 20.51
C GLU A 60 2.44 9.10 20.30
N THR A 61 2.34 9.81 19.17
CA THR A 61 1.14 10.53 18.74
C THR A 61 -0.07 9.58 18.63
N GLU A 62 0.09 8.44 17.96
CA GLU A 62 -0.93 7.40 17.85
C GLU A 62 -1.44 6.92 19.22
N ARG A 63 -0.54 6.81 20.20
CA ARG A 63 -0.90 6.42 21.58
C ARG A 63 -1.64 7.51 22.33
N LEU A 64 -1.22 8.76 22.19
CA LEU A 64 -1.92 9.88 22.83
C LEU A 64 -3.35 9.97 22.34
N VAL A 65 -3.57 9.88 21.03
CA VAL A 65 -4.92 9.87 20.45
C VAL A 65 -5.73 8.68 20.97
N SER A 66 -5.15 7.48 20.97
CA SER A 66 -5.82 6.28 21.48
C SER A 66 -6.21 6.40 22.97
N ALA A 67 -5.50 7.23 23.72
CA ALA A 67 -5.80 7.53 25.11
C ALA A 67 -6.76 8.74 25.29
N GLY A 68 -7.26 9.33 24.19
CA GLY A 68 -8.11 10.51 24.23
C GLY A 68 -7.37 11.78 24.68
N MET A 69 -6.04 11.81 24.57
CA MET A 69 -5.22 12.95 24.96
C MET A 69 -4.90 13.83 23.74
N PRO A 70 -4.85 15.15 23.91
CA PRO A 70 -4.49 16.06 22.83
C PRO A 70 -3.03 15.87 22.41
N ILE A 71 -2.76 16.14 21.13
CA ILE A 71 -1.43 16.14 20.54
C ILE A 71 -0.94 17.58 20.51
N ASP A 72 -0.08 17.95 21.42
CA ASP A 72 0.62 19.23 21.41
C ASP A 72 2.07 19.04 21.86
N LEU A 73 2.85 20.11 21.77
CA LEU A 73 4.28 20.10 22.12
C LEU A 73 4.51 19.64 23.56
N ILE A 74 3.65 20.03 24.50
CA ILE A 74 3.82 19.77 25.93
C ILE A 74 3.44 18.32 26.24
N THR A 75 2.25 17.90 25.82
CA THR A 75 1.74 16.53 26.07
C THR A 75 2.63 15.48 25.42
N LEU A 76 3.12 15.74 24.21
CA LEU A 76 4.01 14.83 23.49
C LEU A 76 5.39 14.76 24.13
N SER A 77 5.97 15.91 24.55
CA SER A 77 7.27 15.92 25.23
C SER A 77 7.22 15.22 26.58
N GLU A 78 6.18 15.47 27.37
CA GLU A 78 5.98 14.81 28.67
C GLU A 78 5.78 13.27 28.52
N SER A 79 5.03 12.86 27.48
CA SER A 79 4.81 11.44 27.22
C SER A 79 6.10 10.73 26.79
N LEU A 80 6.90 11.34 25.93
CA LEU A 80 8.21 10.83 25.53
C LEU A 80 9.21 10.83 26.69
N GLU A 81 9.17 11.84 27.57
CA GLU A 81 10.05 11.92 28.75
C GLU A 81 9.73 10.82 29.75
N ARG A 82 8.45 10.60 30.09
CA ARG A 82 8.01 9.48 30.96
C ARG A 82 8.49 8.11 30.45
N ARG A 83 8.75 7.98 29.17
CA ARG A 83 9.26 6.74 28.56
C ARG A 83 10.77 6.73 28.39
N GLY A 84 11.47 7.78 28.77
CA GLY A 84 12.91 7.93 28.59
C GLY A 84 13.32 8.01 27.13
N MET A 85 12.41 8.44 26.23
CA MET A 85 12.66 8.50 24.79
C MET A 85 12.86 9.91 24.27
N LEU A 86 12.58 10.95 25.05
CA LEU A 86 12.64 12.35 24.62
C LEU A 86 14.01 12.71 24.02
N GLU A 87 15.12 12.40 24.69
CA GLU A 87 16.47 12.68 24.21
C GLU A 87 16.78 11.94 22.89
N ARG A 88 16.32 10.69 22.77
CA ARG A 88 16.49 9.90 21.56
C ARG A 88 15.66 10.41 20.39
N CYS A 89 14.58 11.15 20.67
CA CYS A 89 13.73 11.82 19.70
C CYS A 89 14.23 13.24 19.34
N GLY A 90 15.45 13.61 19.72
CA GLY A 90 16.02 14.93 19.45
C GLY A 90 15.71 15.99 20.49
N GLY A 91 15.18 15.58 21.64
CA GLY A 91 14.84 16.45 22.75
C GLY A 91 13.66 17.39 22.48
N PHE A 92 13.37 18.22 23.45
CA PHE A 92 12.31 19.23 23.33
C PHE A 92 12.54 20.20 22.16
N ALA A 93 13.80 20.51 21.85
CA ALA A 93 14.16 21.43 20.78
C ALA A 93 13.68 20.93 19.40
N TYR A 94 13.82 19.64 19.12
CA TYR A 94 13.35 19.06 17.86
C TYR A 94 11.83 19.09 17.74
N LEU A 95 11.10 18.77 18.82
CA LEU A 95 9.64 18.86 18.82
C LEU A 95 9.15 20.29 18.62
N ALA A 96 9.82 21.28 19.24
CA ALA A 96 9.51 22.69 19.05
C ALA A 96 9.79 23.14 17.60
N GLU A 97 10.87 22.62 16.99
CA GLU A 97 11.19 22.89 15.59
C GLU A 97 10.13 22.31 14.64
N LEU A 98 9.62 21.09 14.87
CA LEU A 98 8.54 20.48 14.09
C LEU A 98 7.29 21.36 14.10
N SER A 99 6.88 21.83 15.27
CA SER A 99 5.70 22.70 15.41
C SER A 99 5.92 24.07 14.77
N LYS A 100 7.10 24.66 14.92
CA LYS A 100 7.42 26.00 14.40
C LYS A 100 7.58 26.05 12.88
N ASN A 101 8.18 25.00 12.30
CA ASN A 101 8.49 24.96 10.86
C ASN A 101 7.31 24.51 10.01
N THR A 102 6.16 24.18 10.62
CA THR A 102 4.94 23.83 9.90
C THR A 102 4.04 25.06 9.78
N PRO A 103 3.93 25.66 8.60
CA PRO A 103 3.20 26.93 8.44
C PRO A 103 1.67 26.75 8.54
N SER A 104 1.16 25.57 8.22
CA SER A 104 -0.28 25.27 8.24
C SER A 104 -0.51 23.75 8.17
N ALA A 105 -1.55 23.27 8.85
CA ALA A 105 -2.04 21.89 8.72
C ALA A 105 -2.94 21.67 7.48
N ALA A 106 -3.26 22.71 6.71
CA ALA A 106 -4.21 22.63 5.59
C ALA A 106 -3.81 21.58 4.52
N ASN A 107 -2.53 21.42 4.26
CA ASN A 107 -2.01 20.51 3.22
C ASN A 107 -1.44 19.21 3.80
N ILE A 108 -1.78 18.86 5.03
CA ILE A 108 -1.19 17.71 5.74
C ILE A 108 -1.42 16.39 4.99
N VAL A 109 -2.57 16.21 4.36
CA VAL A 109 -2.91 15.01 3.56
C VAL A 109 -1.97 14.87 2.37
N ALA A 110 -1.68 15.95 1.65
CA ALA A 110 -0.74 15.92 0.52
C ALA A 110 0.68 15.55 0.99
N TYR A 111 1.12 16.05 2.16
CA TYR A 111 2.40 15.67 2.74
C TYR A 111 2.42 14.20 3.18
N ALA A 112 1.33 13.70 3.75
CA ALA A 112 1.18 12.32 4.12
C ALA A 112 1.27 11.39 2.88
N GLU A 113 0.66 11.76 1.77
CA GLU A 113 0.76 11.04 0.51
C GLU A 113 2.20 10.97 0.00
N ILE A 114 2.97 12.06 0.08
CA ILE A 114 4.40 12.07 -0.28
C ILE A 114 5.18 11.09 0.60
N VAL A 115 4.96 11.11 1.91
CA VAL A 115 5.62 10.18 2.85
C VAL A 115 5.26 8.73 2.52
N ARG A 116 3.98 8.45 2.23
CA ARG A 116 3.49 7.12 1.84
C ARG A 116 4.14 6.63 0.55
N GLU A 117 4.21 7.45 -0.49
CA GLU A 117 4.82 7.06 -1.76
C GLU A 117 6.34 6.83 -1.62
N CYS A 118 7.04 7.66 -0.83
CA CYS A 118 8.43 7.40 -0.49
C CYS A 118 8.59 6.07 0.27
N SER A 119 7.70 5.74 1.20
CA SER A 119 7.69 4.47 1.92
C SER A 119 7.47 3.29 0.97
N ARG A 120 6.51 3.40 0.04
CA ARG A 120 6.26 2.37 -0.98
C ARG A 120 7.48 2.12 -1.84
N ALA A 121 8.11 3.17 -2.32
CA ALA A 121 9.33 3.04 -3.11
C ALA A 121 10.46 2.33 -2.32
N ARG A 122 10.61 2.64 -1.01
CA ARG A 122 11.56 1.95 -0.14
C ARG A 122 11.22 0.46 0.06
N LYS A 123 9.93 0.14 0.23
CA LYS A 123 9.46 -1.25 0.34
C LYS A 123 9.77 -2.03 -0.94
N LEU A 124 9.50 -1.43 -2.10
CA LEU A 124 9.79 -2.02 -3.41
C LEU A 124 11.30 -2.22 -3.62
N MET A 125 12.14 -1.27 -3.23
CA MET A 125 13.60 -1.40 -3.29
C MET A 125 14.11 -2.54 -2.40
N ARG A 126 13.57 -2.68 -1.17
CA ARG A 126 13.95 -3.79 -0.26
C ARG A 126 13.54 -5.13 -0.83
N LEU A 127 12.33 -5.22 -1.37
CA LEU A 127 11.83 -6.44 -2.01
C LEU A 127 12.70 -6.84 -3.20
N GLY A 128 12.98 -5.90 -4.12
CA GLY A 128 13.85 -6.15 -5.26
C GLY A 128 15.27 -6.56 -4.85
N SER A 129 15.83 -5.92 -3.81
CA SER A 129 17.13 -6.31 -3.26
C SER A 129 17.11 -7.70 -2.63
N GLY A 130 16.04 -8.05 -1.92
CA GLY A 130 15.85 -9.39 -1.35
C GLY A 130 15.76 -10.46 -2.42
N ILE A 131 14.95 -10.23 -3.47
CA ILE A 131 14.85 -11.15 -4.61
C ILE A 131 16.22 -11.33 -5.28
N TYR A 132 16.92 -10.22 -5.54
CA TYR A 132 18.26 -10.27 -6.15
C TYR A 132 19.23 -11.08 -5.32
N GLN A 133 19.29 -10.86 -4.00
CA GLN A 133 20.20 -11.59 -3.10
C GLN A 133 19.86 -13.09 -3.07
N GLN A 134 18.59 -13.44 -2.96
CA GLN A 134 18.17 -14.85 -2.95
C GLN A 134 18.43 -15.53 -4.28
N ALA A 135 18.13 -14.87 -5.40
CA ALA A 135 18.41 -15.39 -6.73
C ALA A 135 19.92 -15.58 -6.98
N ALA A 136 20.76 -14.66 -6.49
CA ALA A 136 22.21 -14.76 -6.62
C ALA A 136 22.83 -15.96 -5.87
N LEU A 137 22.13 -16.46 -4.85
CA LEU A 137 22.55 -17.67 -4.10
C LEU A 137 22.14 -18.98 -4.80
N LEU A 138 21.26 -18.90 -5.81
CA LEU A 138 20.82 -20.05 -6.59
C LEU A 138 21.91 -20.46 -7.60
N GLN A 139 23.01 -21.02 -7.13
CA GLN A 139 24.03 -21.58 -8.01
C GLN A 139 23.81 -23.07 -8.19
N PRO A 140 23.93 -23.59 -9.41
CA PRO A 140 23.98 -25.02 -9.63
C PRO A 140 25.25 -25.56 -8.96
N SER A 141 25.14 -25.95 -7.68
CA SER A 141 26.23 -26.60 -6.97
C SER A 141 26.24 -28.08 -7.29
N ASP A 142 27.43 -28.61 -7.52
CA ASP A 142 27.70 -30.01 -7.84
C ASP A 142 26.93 -30.96 -6.90
N GLY A 143 25.99 -31.72 -7.49
CA GLY A 143 25.28 -32.80 -6.81
C GLY A 143 23.78 -32.53 -6.44
N LYS A 144 23.27 -31.30 -6.54
CA LYS A 144 21.83 -31.05 -6.42
C LYS A 144 21.18 -31.07 -7.81
N GLY A 145 20.30 -32.05 -8.05
CA GLY A 145 19.67 -32.20 -9.36
C GLY A 145 18.88 -30.95 -9.78
N ILE A 146 18.71 -30.75 -11.09
CA ILE A 146 17.93 -29.64 -11.71
C ILE A 146 16.54 -29.52 -11.09
N SER A 147 15.93 -30.62 -10.63
CA SER A 147 14.64 -30.64 -9.94
C SER A 147 14.62 -29.82 -8.64
N THR A 148 15.67 -29.89 -7.85
CA THR A 148 15.79 -29.13 -6.60
C THR A 148 15.98 -27.63 -6.87
N LEU A 149 16.79 -27.30 -7.87
CA LEU A 149 16.99 -25.91 -8.29
C LEU A 149 15.66 -25.29 -8.76
N ARG A 150 14.89 -26.05 -9.56
CA ARG A 150 13.57 -25.61 -10.05
C ARG A 150 12.60 -25.36 -8.90
N GLN A 151 12.50 -26.29 -7.93
CA GLN A 151 11.62 -26.11 -6.78
C GLN A 151 11.94 -24.85 -5.97
N VAL A 152 13.23 -24.56 -5.75
CA VAL A 152 13.65 -23.36 -5.01
C VAL A 152 13.37 -22.09 -5.80
N THR A 153 13.56 -22.14 -7.13
CA THR A 153 13.24 -20.99 -8.00
C THR A 153 11.74 -20.75 -8.03
N ASP A 154 10.91 -21.79 -8.17
CA ASP A 154 9.45 -21.66 -8.18
C ASP A 154 8.94 -21.10 -6.84
N ALA A 155 9.48 -21.56 -5.71
CA ALA A 155 9.15 -21.02 -4.39
C ALA A 155 9.54 -19.54 -4.22
N LEU A 156 10.70 -19.12 -4.77
CA LEU A 156 11.12 -17.72 -4.75
C LEU A 156 10.18 -16.83 -5.59
N VAL A 157 9.74 -17.32 -6.75
CA VAL A 157 8.77 -16.62 -7.60
C VAL A 157 7.45 -16.45 -6.85
N GLU A 158 6.90 -17.53 -6.30
CA GLU A 158 5.63 -17.51 -5.56
C GLU A 158 5.68 -16.55 -4.36
N GLN A 159 6.78 -16.57 -3.60
CA GLN A 159 6.94 -15.64 -2.49
C GLN A 159 7.04 -14.19 -2.96
N SER A 160 7.75 -13.94 -4.07
CA SER A 160 7.91 -12.59 -4.63
C SER A 160 6.57 -12.03 -5.14
N GLU A 161 5.77 -12.86 -5.80
CA GLU A 161 4.42 -12.51 -6.24
C GLU A 161 3.52 -12.13 -5.07
N LYS A 162 3.55 -12.92 -3.99
CA LYS A 162 2.78 -12.64 -2.78
C LYS A 162 3.17 -11.31 -2.16
N GLU A 163 4.46 -11.03 -1.99
CA GLU A 163 4.95 -9.78 -1.39
C GLU A 163 4.63 -8.56 -2.29
N LEU A 164 4.73 -8.71 -3.62
CA LEU A 164 4.31 -7.68 -4.57
C LEU A 164 2.81 -7.42 -4.52
N PHE A 165 2.01 -8.47 -4.41
CA PHE A 165 0.56 -8.36 -4.29
C PHE A 165 0.13 -7.66 -3.00
N GLU A 166 0.75 -8.00 -1.87
CA GLU A 166 0.51 -7.31 -0.59
C GLU A 166 0.87 -5.82 -0.67
N LEU A 167 1.97 -5.47 -1.37
CA LEU A 167 2.37 -4.09 -1.61
C LEU A 167 1.37 -3.34 -2.51
N ALA A 168 0.81 -4.00 -3.51
CA ALA A 168 -0.21 -3.44 -4.39
C ALA A 168 -1.54 -3.23 -3.65
N GLN A 169 -1.95 -4.19 -2.83
CA GLN A 169 -3.19 -4.09 -2.05
C GLN A 169 -3.17 -3.01 -0.97
N GLN A 170 -2.01 -2.65 -0.43
CA GLN A 170 -1.90 -1.53 0.52
C GLN A 170 -2.37 -0.19 -0.07
N ASN A 171 -2.52 -0.10 -1.39
CA ASN A 171 -3.11 1.06 -2.08
C ASN A 171 -4.64 1.06 -2.11
N ILE A 172 -5.25 -0.12 -1.96
CA ILE A 172 -6.70 -0.25 -1.77
C ILE A 172 -6.98 -0.05 -0.27
N SER A 173 -6.25 0.86 0.35
CA SER A 173 -6.59 1.35 1.66
C SER A 173 -7.97 1.96 1.51
N GLN A 174 -8.92 1.33 2.14
CA GLN A 174 -10.27 1.80 2.38
C GLN A 174 -10.25 3.29 2.76
N ALA A 175 -10.12 4.15 1.76
CA ALA A 175 -10.66 5.46 1.92
C ALA A 175 -12.12 5.18 2.31
N CYS A 176 -12.50 5.50 3.52
CA CYS A 176 -13.90 5.61 3.89
C CYS A 176 -14.46 6.63 2.91
N LEU A 177 -14.94 6.15 1.77
CA LEU A 177 -15.61 7.00 0.80
C LEU A 177 -16.79 7.57 1.53
N SER A 178 -16.95 8.89 1.49
CA SER A 178 -18.11 9.52 2.08
C SER A 178 -19.35 8.86 1.49
N ILE A 179 -20.36 8.61 2.30
CA ILE A 179 -21.61 7.98 1.85
C ILE A 179 -22.21 8.71 0.64
N THR A 180 -21.99 10.02 0.57
CA THR A 180 -22.42 10.88 -0.54
C THR A 180 -21.73 10.49 -1.86
N ALA A 181 -20.44 10.19 -1.86
CA ALA A 181 -19.71 9.74 -3.05
C ALA A 181 -20.20 8.36 -3.49
N GLN A 182 -20.40 7.43 -2.54
CA GLN A 182 -20.91 6.09 -2.84
C GLN A 182 -22.34 6.14 -3.38
N VAL A 183 -23.20 6.98 -2.85
CA VAL A 183 -24.58 7.18 -3.35
C VAL A 183 -24.55 7.71 -4.78
N SER A 184 -23.68 8.66 -5.10
CA SER A 184 -23.53 9.17 -6.47
C SER A 184 -23.13 8.07 -7.45
N ASP A 185 -22.17 7.22 -7.09
CA ASP A 185 -21.74 6.11 -7.92
C ASP A 185 -22.85 5.07 -8.13
N VAL A 186 -23.61 4.76 -7.07
CA VAL A 186 -24.76 3.85 -7.14
C VAL A 186 -25.86 4.42 -8.02
N LEU A 187 -26.15 5.72 -7.93
CA LEU A 187 -27.15 6.36 -8.79
C LEU A 187 -26.73 6.31 -10.26
N THR A 188 -25.48 6.63 -10.57
CA THR A 188 -24.93 6.54 -11.93
C THR A 188 -25.02 5.10 -12.47
N TRP A 189 -24.70 4.11 -11.63
CA TRP A 189 -24.85 2.71 -11.98
C TRP A 189 -26.31 2.33 -12.23
N LEU A 190 -27.26 2.75 -11.37
CA LEU A 190 -28.69 2.51 -11.56
C LEU A 190 -29.21 3.13 -12.85
N GLU A 191 -28.80 4.35 -13.19
CA GLU A 191 -29.16 5.00 -14.45
C GLU A 191 -28.64 4.21 -15.66
N SER A 192 -27.41 3.69 -15.60
CA SER A 192 -26.84 2.86 -16.67
C SER A 192 -27.59 1.54 -16.85
N VAL A 193 -28.09 0.94 -15.78
CA VAL A 193 -28.86 -0.31 -15.79
C VAL A 193 -30.29 -0.08 -16.25
N SER A 194 -30.92 1.03 -15.86
CA SER A 194 -32.32 1.32 -16.21
C SER A 194 -32.53 1.60 -17.70
N GLY A 195 -31.51 2.03 -18.43
CA GLY A 195 -31.52 2.25 -19.89
C GLY A 195 -31.12 1.05 -20.74
N GLY A 196 -30.75 -0.09 -20.12
CA GLY A 196 -30.18 -1.25 -20.79
C GLY A 196 -31.17 -2.36 -21.12
N THR A 197 -30.69 -3.38 -21.83
CA THR A 197 -31.47 -4.54 -22.33
C THR A 197 -31.85 -5.58 -21.25
N GLY A 198 -31.76 -5.25 -19.96
CA GLY A 198 -32.12 -6.14 -18.85
C GLY A 198 -31.02 -7.13 -18.43
N VAL A 199 -29.90 -7.25 -19.17
CA VAL A 199 -28.74 -8.05 -18.81
C VAL A 199 -27.69 -7.12 -18.18
N THR A 200 -27.47 -7.26 -16.88
CA THR A 200 -26.52 -6.42 -16.12
C THR A 200 -25.11 -6.98 -16.05
N GLY A 201 -24.97 -8.28 -16.29
CA GLY A 201 -23.74 -9.04 -16.32
C GLY A 201 -23.29 -9.46 -17.73
N VAL A 202 -22.35 -10.41 -17.78
CA VAL A 202 -21.93 -11.03 -19.04
C VAL A 202 -23.06 -11.94 -19.55
N PRO A 203 -23.58 -11.75 -20.76
CA PRO A 203 -24.68 -12.57 -21.29
C PRO A 203 -24.21 -14.01 -21.45
N THR A 204 -25.08 -14.97 -21.07
CA THR A 204 -24.81 -16.40 -21.19
C THR A 204 -25.01 -16.92 -22.63
N GLY A 205 -25.66 -16.14 -23.49
CA GLY A 205 -26.07 -16.53 -24.83
C GLY A 205 -27.39 -17.36 -24.88
N PHE A 206 -27.99 -17.64 -23.71
CA PHE A 206 -29.30 -18.29 -23.61
C PHE A 206 -30.34 -17.28 -23.10
N ALA A 207 -31.19 -16.79 -23.99
CA ALA A 207 -32.13 -15.70 -23.68
C ALA A 207 -33.04 -15.99 -22.47
N GLU A 208 -33.49 -17.24 -22.29
CA GLU A 208 -34.31 -17.60 -21.12
C GLU A 208 -33.51 -17.62 -19.81
N LEU A 209 -32.24 -17.96 -19.87
CA LEU A 209 -31.34 -17.93 -18.70
C LEU A 209 -30.99 -16.48 -18.35
N ASP A 210 -30.65 -15.71 -19.36
CA ASP A 210 -30.32 -14.30 -19.17
C ASP A 210 -31.52 -13.49 -18.62
N ALA A 211 -32.72 -13.80 -19.07
CA ALA A 211 -33.94 -13.20 -18.53
C ALA A 211 -34.20 -13.52 -17.04
N LYS A 212 -33.68 -14.63 -16.54
CA LYS A 212 -33.85 -15.07 -15.14
C LYS A 212 -32.69 -14.66 -14.24
N THR A 213 -31.47 -14.60 -14.77
CA THR A 213 -30.20 -14.32 -14.00
C THR A 213 -29.66 -12.94 -14.24
N CYS A 214 -30.14 -12.22 -15.23
CA CYS A 214 -29.57 -10.97 -15.73
C CYS A 214 -28.11 -11.12 -16.20
N GLY A 215 -27.69 -12.32 -16.61
CA GLY A 215 -26.34 -12.69 -16.98
C GLY A 215 -25.45 -13.05 -15.79
N TRP A 216 -24.19 -13.34 -16.06
CA TRP A 216 -23.20 -13.69 -15.05
C TRP A 216 -22.63 -12.43 -14.41
N GLN A 217 -22.75 -12.30 -13.07
CA GLN A 217 -22.27 -11.10 -12.36
C GLN A 217 -20.80 -11.25 -11.98
N ASN A 218 -20.09 -10.14 -11.93
CA ASN A 218 -18.69 -10.10 -11.45
C ASN A 218 -18.62 -10.56 -10.00
N GLY A 219 -17.74 -11.53 -9.71
CA GLY A 219 -17.55 -12.09 -8.37
C GLY A 219 -18.40 -13.30 -8.04
N ASP A 220 -19.35 -13.71 -8.93
CA ASP A 220 -20.16 -14.89 -8.72
C ASP A 220 -19.38 -16.19 -8.96
N LEU A 221 -19.61 -17.17 -8.10
CA LEU A 221 -19.14 -18.53 -8.29
C LEU A 221 -20.23 -19.34 -9.02
N ILE A 222 -19.97 -19.67 -10.28
CA ILE A 222 -20.93 -20.38 -11.13
C ILE A 222 -20.57 -21.86 -11.18
N LEU A 223 -21.49 -22.72 -10.74
CA LEU A 223 -21.31 -24.16 -10.70
C LEU A 223 -22.24 -24.84 -11.73
N ILE A 224 -21.64 -25.51 -12.71
CA ILE A 224 -22.36 -26.29 -13.70
C ILE A 224 -22.29 -27.78 -13.34
N GLY A 225 -23.41 -28.34 -12.88
CA GLY A 225 -23.56 -29.75 -12.56
C GLY A 225 -24.27 -30.52 -13.69
N ALA A 226 -23.74 -31.68 -14.10
CA ALA A 226 -24.38 -32.56 -15.06
C ALA A 226 -23.95 -34.01 -14.82
N ARG A 227 -24.81 -34.97 -15.24
CA ARG A 227 -24.43 -36.40 -15.28
C ARG A 227 -23.32 -36.63 -16.32
N PRO A 228 -22.51 -37.68 -16.17
CA PRO A 228 -21.54 -38.07 -17.20
C PRO A 228 -22.16 -38.12 -18.58
N SER A 229 -21.46 -37.68 -19.60
CA SER A 229 -21.89 -37.67 -21.01
C SER A 229 -23.04 -36.72 -21.40
N MET A 230 -23.44 -35.80 -20.50
CA MET A 230 -24.51 -34.81 -20.77
C MET A 230 -24.01 -33.50 -21.39
N GLY A 231 -22.79 -33.43 -21.90
CA GLY A 231 -22.28 -32.27 -22.59
C GLY A 231 -21.77 -31.11 -21.67
N LYS A 232 -21.50 -31.37 -20.38
CA LYS A 232 -21.04 -30.35 -19.43
C LYS A 232 -19.85 -29.54 -19.95
N THR A 233 -18.84 -30.22 -20.51
CA THR A 233 -17.63 -29.57 -21.04
C THR A 233 -17.94 -28.74 -22.29
N ALA A 234 -18.83 -29.23 -23.16
CA ALA A 234 -19.25 -28.49 -24.35
C ALA A 234 -19.97 -27.21 -23.95
N GLN A 235 -20.85 -27.24 -22.96
CA GLN A 235 -21.52 -26.06 -22.44
C GLN A 235 -20.55 -25.07 -21.80
N ALA A 236 -19.56 -25.52 -21.00
CA ALA A 236 -18.56 -24.66 -20.42
C ALA A 236 -17.71 -23.92 -21.47
N ILE A 237 -17.38 -24.59 -22.59
CA ILE A 237 -16.65 -23.99 -23.71
C ILE A 237 -17.54 -23.00 -24.49
N THR A 238 -18.84 -23.20 -24.54
CA THR A 238 -19.76 -22.28 -25.22
C THR A 238 -19.91 -20.96 -24.46
N HIS A 239 -19.65 -20.95 -23.14
CA HIS A 239 -19.72 -19.78 -22.27
C HIS A 239 -18.36 -19.08 -22.06
N ALA A 240 -17.25 -19.63 -22.54
CA ALA A 240 -15.90 -19.06 -22.44
C ALA A 240 -15.60 -18.15 -23.63
#